data_9b22590d16149fe973ac5d0dceb7a064
#
_entry.id   9b22590d16149fe973ac5d0dceb7a064
#
_cell.length_a   1.000
_cell.length_b   1.000
_cell.length_c   1.000
_cell.angle_alpha   90.00
_cell.angle_beta   90.00
_cell.angle_gamma   90.00
#
_symmetry.space_group_name_H-M   'P 1'
#
loop_
_entity.id
_entity.type
_entity.pdbx_description
1 polymer ?
#
loop_
_entity_poly.entity_id
_entity_poly.type
_entity_poly.pdbx_seq_one_letter_code
_entity_poly.pdbx_strand_id
1 'polypeptide(L)'
;VTVTRMKRIVLTITATILTILLHGQHIVYDKNVRTLQVTPNGNPLLPPVLKLGYSSYLKISWDEMSHDYHRYTYRIQHCTRDWEPTEDLFESDYLHGTNGLPVEDYETSFNTTQLYTHYSLTFPNKDVSVMLSGNYKLLVYDEDLMDEGPVLEARFHVVESEMALNMQVSSNTDIDFNDSHQQISLSLNYGSIRVSDPYSQIHAVVSQNRRPSRTVAGIRPDINKANGLEWQHCKKLIFPAGNEYHKFEILDVNHSGMNVDHMRWFEPYYHATLWMDEIPHSYLTDEDRNGAFYPRTADQESN
;
A
#
# COMPACT_ATOMS: atom_id res chain seq x y z
N VAL A 1 -44.28 2.18 5.94
CA VAL A 1 -43.41 1.29 6.75
C VAL A 1 -42.49 0.46 5.86
N THR A 2 -42.92 0.01 4.70
CA THR A 2 -42.15 -0.89 3.80
C THR A 2 -41.00 -0.17 3.08
N VAL A 3 -41.21 1.04 2.59
CA VAL A 3 -40.20 1.83 1.84
C VAL A 3 -39.03 2.26 2.71
N THR A 4 -39.28 2.58 3.98
CA THR A 4 -38.22 2.99 4.92
C THR A 4 -37.36 1.80 5.33
N ARG A 5 -37.91 0.60 5.42
CA ARG A 5 -37.16 -0.64 5.69
C ARG A 5 -36.26 -1.03 4.49
N MET A 6 -36.76 -0.93 3.27
CA MET A 6 -35.96 -1.19 2.06
C MET A 6 -34.79 -0.20 1.93
N LYS A 7 -34.99 1.09 2.18
CA LYS A 7 -33.91 2.11 2.15
C LYS A 7 -32.81 1.82 3.19
N ARG A 8 -33.18 1.36 4.39
CA ARG A 8 -32.22 0.96 5.44
C ARG A 8 -31.43 -0.31 5.05
N ILE A 9 -32.09 -1.30 4.48
CA ILE A 9 -31.44 -2.54 4.01
C ILE A 9 -30.49 -2.24 2.87
N VAL A 10 -30.86 -1.42 1.88
CA VAL A 10 -29.98 -1.01 0.78
C VAL A 10 -28.79 -0.20 1.30
N LEU A 11 -29.00 0.72 2.25
CA LEU A 11 -27.93 1.51 2.85
C LEU A 11 -26.97 0.62 3.66
N THR A 12 -27.48 -0.38 4.38
CA THR A 12 -26.65 -1.32 5.16
C THR A 12 -25.83 -2.24 4.23
N ILE A 13 -26.44 -2.74 3.14
CA ILE A 13 -25.74 -3.54 2.13
C ILE A 13 -24.66 -2.71 1.42
N THR A 14 -24.96 -1.45 1.07
CA THR A 14 -23.98 -0.54 0.44
C THR A 14 -22.82 -0.22 1.39
N ALA A 15 -23.09 0.00 2.68
CA ALA A 15 -22.05 0.21 3.69
C ALA A 15 -21.19 -1.06 3.90
N THR A 16 -21.79 -2.25 3.91
CA THR A 16 -21.06 -3.52 4.06
C THR A 16 -20.22 -3.84 2.82
N ILE A 17 -20.69 -3.49 1.61
CA ILE A 17 -19.91 -3.65 0.37
C ILE A 17 -18.73 -2.66 0.33
N LEU A 18 -18.89 -1.44 0.87
CA LEU A 18 -17.83 -0.44 0.91
C LEU A 18 -16.69 -0.82 1.87
N THR A 19 -16.97 -1.59 2.93
CA THR A 19 -15.95 -2.07 3.88
C THR A 19 -15.11 -3.23 3.33
N ILE A 20 -15.56 -3.94 2.31
CA ILE A 20 -14.82 -5.07 1.71
C ILE A 20 -13.68 -4.59 0.77
N LEU A 21 -13.66 -3.31 0.37
CA LEU A 21 -12.70 -2.76 -0.60
C LEU A 21 -11.44 -2.13 0.02
N LEU A 22 -11.26 -2.21 1.35
CA LEU A 22 -10.12 -1.60 2.06
C LEU A 22 -8.96 -2.57 2.32
N HIS A 23 -8.76 -3.58 1.47
CA HIS A 23 -7.66 -4.52 1.62
C HIS A 23 -6.33 -3.85 1.25
N GLY A 24 -5.43 -3.77 2.20
CA GLY A 24 -4.03 -3.40 1.97
C GLY A 24 -3.66 -1.93 2.12
N GLN A 25 -4.55 -1.03 2.51
CA GLN A 25 -4.19 0.36 2.80
C GLN A 25 -3.74 0.55 4.25
N HIS A 26 -2.74 1.42 4.45
CA HIS A 26 -2.41 1.97 5.76
C HIS A 26 -3.55 2.88 6.22
N ILE A 27 -3.79 2.95 7.52
CA ILE A 27 -4.89 3.74 8.09
C ILE A 27 -4.30 4.74 9.08
N VAL A 28 -4.78 5.97 9.01
CA VAL A 28 -4.49 7.02 9.98
C VAL A 28 -5.79 7.34 10.70
N TYR A 29 -5.81 7.17 12.01
CA TYR A 29 -6.98 7.40 12.85
C TYR A 29 -6.96 8.81 13.46
N ASP A 30 -5.78 9.29 13.89
CA ASP A 30 -5.64 10.62 14.46
C ASP A 30 -5.57 11.69 13.37
N LYS A 31 -6.36 12.75 13.55
CA LYS A 31 -6.42 13.91 12.63
C LYS A 31 -5.13 14.72 12.54
N ASN A 32 -4.29 14.67 13.57
CA ASN A 32 -3.00 15.38 13.59
C ASN A 32 -1.87 14.60 12.93
N VAL A 33 -2.05 13.28 12.76
CA VAL A 33 -1.08 12.44 12.05
C VAL A 33 -1.26 12.57 10.54
N ARG A 34 -0.17 12.80 9.83
CA ARG A 34 -0.11 12.97 8.37
C ARG A 34 1.05 12.18 7.77
N THR A 35 1.07 12.11 6.45
CA THR A 35 2.19 11.60 5.64
C THR A 35 2.69 10.21 6.02
N LEU A 36 1.81 9.34 6.54
CA LEU A 36 2.20 7.96 6.87
C LEU A 36 2.80 7.27 5.64
N GLN A 37 4.06 6.87 5.77
CA GLN A 37 4.80 6.15 4.76
C GLN A 37 5.30 4.81 5.32
N VAL A 38 5.26 3.78 4.49
CA VAL A 38 5.82 2.46 4.79
C VAL A 38 6.75 2.08 3.65
N THR A 39 8.04 2.22 3.89
CA THR A 39 9.07 2.13 2.85
C THR A 39 9.92 0.89 3.06
N PRO A 40 9.78 -0.14 2.20
CA PRO A 40 10.61 -1.34 2.30
C PRO A 40 12.01 -1.10 1.74
N ASN A 41 13.03 -1.44 2.52
CA ASN A 41 14.44 -1.37 2.15
C ASN A 41 14.87 -0.01 1.56
N GLY A 42 14.26 1.08 2.03
CA GLY A 42 14.54 2.44 1.55
C GLY A 42 13.94 2.79 0.19
N ASN A 43 13.13 1.91 -0.42
CA ASN A 43 12.49 2.16 -1.72
C ASN A 43 10.97 2.34 -1.59
N PRO A 44 10.43 3.58 -1.70
CA PRO A 44 9.00 3.86 -1.54
C PRO A 44 8.13 3.30 -2.67
N LEU A 45 8.74 2.85 -3.77
CA LEU A 45 8.01 2.29 -4.92
C LEU A 45 7.72 0.80 -4.77
N LEU A 46 8.38 0.12 -3.83
CA LEU A 46 8.13 -1.29 -3.55
C LEU A 46 6.89 -1.46 -2.66
N PRO A 47 6.16 -2.58 -2.79
CA PRO A 47 5.12 -2.93 -1.84
C PRO A 47 5.73 -3.26 -0.47
N PRO A 48 4.99 -3.03 0.64
CA PRO A 48 5.45 -3.30 2.00
C PRO A 48 5.50 -4.81 2.28
N VAL A 49 6.51 -5.47 1.74
CA VAL A 49 6.74 -6.92 1.86
C VAL A 49 8.10 -7.19 2.45
N LEU A 50 8.13 -7.94 3.54
CA LEU A 50 9.34 -8.49 4.14
C LEU A 50 9.52 -9.95 3.72
N LYS A 51 10.76 -10.38 3.55
CA LYS A 51 11.10 -11.80 3.35
C LYS A 51 11.55 -12.38 4.68
N LEU A 52 10.86 -13.41 5.16
CA LEU A 52 11.22 -14.09 6.38
C LEU A 52 12.62 -14.72 6.26
N GLY A 53 13.44 -14.56 7.31
CA GLY A 53 14.81 -15.08 7.33
C GLY A 53 15.83 -14.28 6.51
N TYR A 54 15.46 -13.14 5.93
CA TYR A 54 16.36 -12.24 5.19
C TYR A 54 16.51 -10.90 5.90
N SER A 55 17.61 -10.19 5.64
CA SER A 55 17.85 -8.84 6.16
C SER A 55 17.04 -7.80 5.40
N SER A 56 15.70 -7.93 5.39
CA SER A 56 14.77 -6.95 4.84
C SER A 56 14.12 -6.18 5.98
N TYR A 57 13.84 -4.89 5.75
CA TYR A 57 13.25 -4.02 6.75
C TYR A 57 12.21 -3.08 6.12
N LEU A 58 11.34 -2.56 6.97
CA LEU A 58 10.43 -1.45 6.66
C LEU A 58 10.85 -0.23 7.47
N LYS A 59 10.90 0.94 6.85
CA LYS A 59 10.89 2.22 7.54
C LYS A 59 9.45 2.72 7.53
N ILE A 60 8.87 2.87 8.71
CA ILE A 60 7.55 3.46 8.93
C ILE A 60 7.80 4.87 9.44
N SER A 61 7.22 5.89 8.80
CA SER A 61 7.36 7.27 9.23
C SER A 61 6.07 8.04 9.07
N TRP A 62 5.90 9.06 9.90
CA TRP A 62 4.74 9.95 9.87
C TRP A 62 5.09 11.30 10.48
N ASP A 63 4.28 12.30 10.16
CA ASP A 63 4.40 13.65 10.71
C ASP A 63 3.24 13.89 11.67
N GLU A 64 3.54 14.41 12.86
CA GLU A 64 2.58 14.85 13.84
C GLU A 64 2.52 16.38 13.81
N MET A 65 1.34 16.95 13.59
CA MET A 65 1.14 18.35 13.20
C MET A 65 0.95 19.31 14.37
N SER A 66 0.94 18.86 15.62
CA SER A 66 0.89 19.74 16.79
C SER A 66 2.23 20.38 17.10
N HIS A 67 3.34 19.81 16.59
CA HIS A 67 4.72 20.16 16.92
C HIS A 67 5.10 19.91 18.39
N ASP A 68 4.24 19.23 19.13
CA ASP A 68 4.52 18.76 20.47
C ASP A 68 5.22 17.40 20.42
N TYR A 69 5.94 17.06 21.47
CA TYR A 69 6.50 15.74 21.64
C TYR A 69 5.44 14.79 22.21
N HIS A 70 5.15 13.73 21.46
CA HIS A 70 4.27 12.64 21.90
C HIS A 70 5.09 11.37 22.16
N ARG A 71 4.75 10.65 23.21
CA ARG A 71 5.33 9.34 23.48
C ARG A 71 4.50 8.27 22.78
N TYR A 72 5.04 7.83 21.64
CA TYR A 72 4.41 6.76 20.89
C TYR A 72 5.00 5.40 21.27
N THR A 73 4.14 4.38 21.34
CA THR A 73 4.51 2.98 21.41
C THR A 73 3.94 2.23 20.22
N TYR A 74 4.56 1.11 19.85
CA TYR A 74 4.06 0.31 18.74
C TYR A 74 3.84 -1.15 19.13
N ARG A 75 2.90 -1.78 18.44
CA ARG A 75 2.56 -3.19 18.57
C ARG A 75 2.50 -3.84 17.19
N ILE A 76 3.01 -5.07 17.10
CA ILE A 76 2.93 -5.92 15.92
C ILE A 76 1.85 -6.96 16.16
N GLN A 77 0.96 -7.12 15.19
CA GLN A 77 -0.15 -8.06 15.26
C GLN A 77 -0.19 -8.91 14.00
N HIS A 78 -0.19 -10.23 14.16
CA HIS A 78 -0.42 -11.17 13.06
C HIS A 78 -1.91 -11.18 12.70
N CYS A 79 -2.19 -11.21 11.40
CA CYS A 79 -3.56 -11.13 10.87
C CYS A 79 -3.85 -12.27 9.88
N THR A 80 -5.11 -12.61 9.78
CA THR A 80 -5.67 -13.47 8.73
C THR A 80 -5.56 -12.77 7.37
N ARG A 81 -5.94 -13.48 6.29
CA ARG A 81 -6.03 -12.92 4.94
C ARG A 81 -6.96 -11.70 4.83
N ASP A 82 -7.94 -11.59 5.73
CA ASP A 82 -8.96 -10.53 5.74
C ASP A 82 -8.56 -9.37 6.69
N TRP A 83 -7.30 -9.36 7.14
CA TRP A 83 -6.71 -8.37 8.05
C TRP A 83 -7.34 -8.36 9.46
N GLU A 84 -8.02 -9.43 9.85
CA GLU A 84 -8.48 -9.62 11.23
C GLU A 84 -7.36 -10.24 12.08
N PRO A 85 -7.26 -9.91 13.37
CA PRO A 85 -6.31 -10.57 14.25
C PRO A 85 -6.44 -12.09 14.21
N THR A 86 -5.33 -12.79 14.22
CA THR A 86 -5.35 -14.27 14.26
C THR A 86 -5.54 -14.70 15.71
N GLU A 87 -6.72 -15.21 16.04
CA GLU A 87 -7.11 -15.57 17.40
C GLU A 87 -6.39 -16.84 17.93
N ASP A 88 -5.96 -17.73 17.02
CA ASP A 88 -5.35 -19.01 17.37
C ASP A 88 -3.83 -18.92 17.62
N LEU A 89 -3.22 -17.73 17.54
CA LEU A 89 -1.79 -17.51 17.74
C LEU A 89 -1.53 -16.59 18.94
N PHE A 90 -0.64 -17.01 19.82
CA PHE A 90 -0.06 -16.15 20.85
C PHE A 90 1.03 -15.25 20.27
N GLU A 91 1.32 -14.12 20.90
CA GLU A 91 2.40 -13.22 20.46
C GLU A 91 3.75 -13.97 20.35
N SER A 92 4.04 -14.87 21.28
CA SER A 92 5.25 -15.70 21.27
C SER A 92 5.37 -16.65 20.09
N ASP A 93 4.28 -16.93 19.37
CA ASP A 93 4.29 -17.85 18.23
C ASP A 93 4.75 -17.16 16.95
N TYR A 94 4.56 -15.83 16.84
CA TYR A 94 4.90 -15.07 15.65
C TYR A 94 5.90 -13.92 15.88
N LEU A 95 6.18 -13.53 17.14
CA LEU A 95 7.17 -12.51 17.50
C LEU A 95 8.31 -13.06 18.33
N HIS A 96 9.51 -12.65 17.97
CA HIS A 96 10.67 -12.67 18.86
C HIS A 96 10.81 -11.28 19.48
N GLY A 97 10.83 -11.17 20.79
CA GLY A 97 10.80 -9.92 21.54
C GLY A 97 9.42 -9.62 22.15
N THR A 98 9.11 -8.37 22.39
CA THR A 98 7.88 -7.95 23.08
C THR A 98 7.22 -6.76 22.37
N ASN A 99 5.90 -6.70 22.43
CA ASN A 99 5.10 -5.55 21.99
C ASN A 99 5.10 -4.41 23.02
N GLY A 100 4.72 -3.21 22.56
CA GLY A 100 4.60 -2.03 23.42
C GLY A 100 5.92 -1.29 23.60
N LEU A 101 6.85 -1.44 22.66
CA LEU A 101 8.11 -0.72 22.67
C LEU A 101 7.92 0.75 22.23
N PRO A 102 8.71 1.69 22.79
CA PRO A 102 8.63 3.09 22.42
C PRO A 102 9.18 3.35 21.01
N VAL A 103 8.65 4.41 20.37
CA VAL A 103 9.21 5.00 19.17
C VAL A 103 10.19 6.09 19.61
N GLU A 104 11.48 5.84 19.45
CA GLU A 104 12.54 6.71 19.98
C GLU A 104 13.07 7.72 18.95
N ASP A 105 12.87 7.43 17.65
CA ASP A 105 13.43 8.24 16.57
C ASP A 105 12.41 9.29 16.12
N TYR A 106 12.72 10.57 16.43
CA TYR A 106 11.89 11.71 16.06
C TYR A 106 12.74 12.97 15.83
N GLU A 107 12.25 13.83 14.95
CA GLU A 107 12.85 15.12 14.63
C GLU A 107 11.78 16.20 14.57
N THR A 108 12.01 17.34 15.22
CA THR A 108 11.13 18.51 15.12
C THR A 108 11.48 19.32 13.89
N SER A 109 10.48 19.76 13.14
CA SER A 109 10.67 20.64 11.99
C SER A 109 11.29 21.97 12.41
N PHE A 110 12.18 22.49 11.57
CA PHE A 110 12.84 23.76 11.79
C PHE A 110 12.69 24.66 10.56
N ASN A 111 12.32 25.91 10.79
CA ASN A 111 12.19 26.95 9.74
C ASN A 111 11.18 26.59 8.61
N THR A 112 10.13 25.84 8.95
CA THR A 112 9.06 25.45 8.02
C THR A 112 7.82 26.33 8.21
N THR A 113 7.04 26.51 7.16
CA THR A 113 5.78 27.28 7.21
C THR A 113 4.75 26.66 8.15
N GLN A 114 4.69 25.33 8.17
CA GLN A 114 3.87 24.53 9.08
C GLN A 114 4.81 23.73 9.98
N LEU A 115 4.68 23.90 11.29
CA LEU A 115 5.47 23.14 12.25
C LEU A 115 4.90 21.73 12.40
N TYR A 116 5.80 20.74 12.56
CA TYR A 116 5.45 19.33 12.79
C TYR A 116 6.60 18.61 13.50
N THR A 117 6.31 17.45 14.06
CA THR A 117 7.31 16.50 14.55
C THR A 117 7.29 15.26 13.67
N HIS A 118 8.42 14.94 13.06
CA HIS A 118 8.61 13.74 12.24
C HIS A 118 9.02 12.57 13.12
N TYR A 119 8.27 11.47 13.05
CA TYR A 119 8.58 10.22 13.74
C TYR A 119 8.98 9.15 12.74
N SER A 120 9.94 8.32 13.10
CA SER A 120 10.33 7.17 12.28
C SER A 120 10.61 5.93 13.12
N LEU A 121 10.36 4.77 12.52
CA LEU A 121 10.54 3.46 13.11
C LEU A 121 11.03 2.48 12.05
N THR A 122 12.10 1.76 12.35
CA THR A 122 12.57 0.65 11.51
C THR A 122 12.13 -0.68 12.10
N PHE A 123 11.51 -1.52 11.27
CA PHE A 123 11.03 -2.85 11.65
C PHE A 123 11.42 -3.89 10.58
N PRO A 124 11.93 -5.11 10.93
CA PRO A 124 12.34 -5.54 12.25
C PRO A 124 13.51 -4.74 12.80
N ASN A 125 13.69 -4.77 14.11
CA ASN A 125 14.82 -4.14 14.79
C ASN A 125 15.48 -5.13 15.79
N LYS A 126 16.42 -4.63 16.59
CA LYS A 126 17.16 -5.45 17.57
C LYS A 126 16.28 -6.04 18.68
N ASP A 127 15.16 -5.38 18.99
CA ASP A 127 14.29 -5.69 20.13
C ASP A 127 13.09 -6.54 19.75
N VAL A 128 12.64 -6.43 18.48
CA VAL A 128 11.49 -7.20 17.98
C VAL A 128 11.61 -7.58 16.51
N SER A 129 11.27 -8.84 16.21
CA SER A 129 11.24 -9.39 14.85
C SER A 129 10.13 -10.42 14.69
N VAL A 130 9.76 -10.72 13.44
CA VAL A 130 8.74 -11.74 13.12
C VAL A 130 9.36 -13.12 12.89
N MET A 131 8.63 -14.17 13.25
CA MET A 131 9.02 -15.56 13.10
C MET A 131 8.13 -16.37 12.16
N LEU A 132 6.96 -15.84 11.78
CA LEU A 132 6.04 -16.48 10.86
C LEU A 132 5.79 -15.58 9.63
N SER A 133 5.50 -16.21 8.50
CA SER A 133 4.93 -15.53 7.34
C SER A 133 3.44 -15.23 7.56
N GLY A 134 2.92 -14.19 6.90
CA GLY A 134 1.52 -13.80 7.01
C GLY A 134 1.29 -12.31 6.76
N ASN A 135 0.10 -11.86 7.05
CA ASN A 135 -0.28 -10.46 7.07
C ASN A 135 -0.03 -9.88 8.47
N TYR A 136 0.49 -8.69 8.51
CA TYR A 136 0.82 -8.02 9.76
C TYR A 136 0.35 -6.57 9.79
N LYS A 137 -0.12 -6.15 10.96
CA LYS A 137 -0.36 -4.76 11.31
C LYS A 137 0.70 -4.29 12.29
N LEU A 138 1.30 -3.13 12.02
CA LEU A 138 2.01 -2.35 13.00
C LEU A 138 1.08 -1.23 13.45
N LEU A 139 0.68 -1.27 14.71
CA LEU A 139 -0.24 -0.34 15.35
C LEU A 139 0.58 0.60 16.24
N VAL A 140 0.42 1.90 16.05
CA VAL A 140 1.07 2.92 16.89
C VAL A 140 0.03 3.52 17.81
N TYR A 141 0.39 3.66 19.07
CA TYR A 141 -0.45 4.22 20.13
C TYR A 141 0.26 5.42 20.76
N ASP A 142 -0.49 6.46 21.06
CA ASP A 142 -0.04 7.52 21.95
C ASP A 142 -0.18 7.02 23.40
N GLU A 143 0.87 7.11 24.21
CA GLU A 143 0.84 6.64 25.60
C GLU A 143 -0.18 7.40 26.45
N ASP A 144 -0.39 8.68 26.15
CA ASP A 144 -1.34 9.51 26.90
C ASP A 144 -2.80 9.24 26.49
N LEU A 145 -3.03 8.59 25.33
CA LEU A 145 -4.35 8.34 24.74
C LEU A 145 -4.60 6.85 24.44
N MET A 146 -3.92 5.94 25.15
CA MET A 146 -3.99 4.49 24.86
C MET A 146 -5.41 3.92 24.86
N ASP A 147 -6.32 4.46 25.68
CA ASP A 147 -7.70 4.03 25.77
C ASP A 147 -8.55 4.43 24.53
N GLU A 148 -8.06 5.37 23.73
CA GLU A 148 -8.73 5.82 22.49
C GLU A 148 -8.41 4.94 21.27
N GLY A 149 -7.47 4.00 21.41
CA GLY A 149 -7.03 3.10 20.33
C GLY A 149 -5.76 3.57 19.62
N PRO A 150 -5.39 2.93 18.49
CA PRO A 150 -4.20 3.29 17.76
C PRO A 150 -4.37 4.62 17.02
N VAL A 151 -3.31 5.41 16.92
CA VAL A 151 -3.27 6.64 16.11
C VAL A 151 -3.05 6.35 14.62
N LEU A 152 -2.38 5.24 14.31
CA LEU A 152 -2.19 4.76 12.93
C LEU A 152 -2.01 3.24 12.87
N GLU A 153 -2.25 2.68 11.68
CA GLU A 153 -2.08 1.28 11.33
C GLU A 153 -1.28 1.16 10.03
N ALA A 154 -0.09 0.57 10.10
CA ALA A 154 0.73 0.25 8.95
C ALA A 154 0.60 -1.24 8.63
N ARG A 155 0.13 -1.58 7.44
CA ARG A 155 -0.08 -2.96 6.97
C ARG A 155 1.09 -3.42 6.13
N PHE A 156 1.54 -4.64 6.35
CA PHE A 156 2.60 -5.25 5.56
C PHE A 156 2.46 -6.76 5.48
N HIS A 157 3.19 -7.36 4.56
CA HIS A 157 3.23 -8.80 4.38
C HIS A 157 4.61 -9.35 4.76
N VAL A 158 4.63 -10.53 5.35
CA VAL A 158 5.84 -11.32 5.55
C VAL A 158 5.71 -12.59 4.74
N VAL A 159 6.67 -12.85 3.83
CA VAL A 159 6.59 -13.94 2.88
C VAL A 159 7.74 -14.93 3.02
N GLU A 160 7.42 -16.19 2.81
CA GLU A 160 8.35 -17.29 2.56
C GLU A 160 8.20 -17.70 1.10
N SER A 161 9.29 -17.72 0.34
CA SER A 161 9.26 -18.03 -1.09
C SER A 161 9.30 -19.54 -1.34
N GLU A 162 8.33 -20.26 -0.80
CA GLU A 162 8.24 -21.72 -0.92
C GLU A 162 7.57 -22.16 -2.23
N MET A 163 6.71 -21.31 -2.78
CA MET A 163 6.04 -21.52 -4.06
C MET A 163 6.61 -20.59 -5.12
N ALA A 164 6.58 -21.02 -6.38
CA ALA A 164 6.98 -20.21 -7.52
C ALA A 164 5.76 -19.66 -8.24
N LEU A 165 5.62 -18.33 -8.26
CA LEU A 165 4.57 -17.63 -8.99
C LEU A 165 5.18 -16.91 -10.20
N ASN A 166 4.66 -17.20 -11.40
CA ASN A 166 4.95 -16.46 -12.61
C ASN A 166 3.73 -15.64 -13.02
N MET A 167 3.95 -14.39 -13.39
CA MET A 167 2.91 -13.47 -13.84
C MET A 167 3.31 -12.87 -15.20
N GLN A 168 2.35 -12.84 -16.11
CA GLN A 168 2.50 -12.19 -17.41
C GLN A 168 1.38 -11.17 -17.60
N VAL A 169 1.71 -10.04 -18.19
CA VAL A 169 0.76 -8.99 -18.56
C VAL A 169 0.77 -8.87 -20.10
N SER A 170 -0.40 -8.89 -20.69
CA SER A 170 -0.57 -8.80 -22.14
C SER A 170 -1.63 -7.76 -22.49
N SER A 171 -1.38 -6.96 -23.53
CA SER A 171 -2.37 -6.09 -24.16
C SER A 171 -3.28 -6.83 -25.16
N ASN A 172 -2.93 -8.07 -25.50
CA ASN A 172 -3.84 -8.99 -26.19
C ASN A 172 -4.72 -9.67 -25.14
N THR A 173 -5.97 -9.22 -25.03
CA THR A 173 -6.92 -9.66 -24.00
C THR A 173 -8.03 -10.51 -24.59
N ASP A 174 -8.81 -11.17 -23.74
CA ASP A 174 -9.99 -11.93 -24.19
C ASP A 174 -11.16 -11.04 -24.66
N ILE A 175 -11.04 -9.69 -24.54
CA ILE A 175 -12.09 -8.74 -24.92
C ILE A 175 -11.65 -7.74 -25.98
N ASP A 176 -10.35 -7.43 -26.08
CA ASP A 176 -9.80 -6.51 -27.07
C ASP A 176 -8.33 -6.88 -27.42
N PHE A 177 -7.80 -6.25 -28.45
CA PHE A 177 -6.43 -6.48 -28.92
C PHE A 177 -5.68 -5.17 -29.02
N ASN A 178 -4.66 -5.00 -28.17
CA ASN A 178 -3.80 -3.80 -28.13
C ASN A 178 -4.63 -2.49 -28.08
N ASP A 179 -5.68 -2.46 -27.28
CA ASP A 179 -6.57 -1.32 -27.19
C ASP A 179 -6.60 -0.79 -25.72
N SER A 180 -7.69 -0.91 -25.04
CA SER A 180 -7.95 -0.20 -23.79
C SER A 180 -7.74 -1.04 -22.52
N HIS A 181 -7.33 -2.31 -22.67
CA HIS A 181 -7.17 -3.23 -21.54
C HIS A 181 -5.84 -3.99 -21.54
N GLN A 182 -5.53 -4.51 -20.35
CA GLN A 182 -4.44 -5.44 -20.09
C GLN A 182 -5.00 -6.67 -19.39
N GLN A 183 -4.56 -7.85 -19.77
CA GLN A 183 -4.94 -9.11 -19.13
C GLN A 183 -3.74 -9.74 -18.45
N ILE A 184 -3.97 -10.25 -17.25
CA ILE A 184 -2.96 -10.96 -16.47
C ILE A 184 -3.19 -12.46 -16.58
N SER A 185 -2.10 -13.17 -16.86
CA SER A 185 -2.01 -14.62 -16.73
C SER A 185 -1.09 -14.96 -15.57
N LEU A 186 -1.51 -15.94 -14.75
CA LEU A 186 -0.74 -16.42 -13.60
C LEU A 186 -0.47 -17.91 -13.75
N SER A 187 0.72 -18.33 -13.30
CA SER A 187 1.07 -19.74 -13.16
C SER A 187 1.75 -19.94 -11.81
N LEU A 188 1.14 -20.72 -10.94
CA LEU A 188 1.64 -21.07 -9.63
C LEU A 188 2.14 -22.50 -9.62
N ASN A 189 3.36 -22.71 -9.13
CA ASN A 189 3.91 -24.03 -8.83
C ASN A 189 4.09 -24.15 -7.32
N TYR A 190 3.61 -25.24 -6.74
CA TYR A 190 3.63 -25.46 -5.30
C TYR A 190 5.02 -25.77 -4.73
N GLY A 191 6.01 -26.05 -5.60
CA GLY A 191 7.34 -26.44 -5.15
C GLY A 191 7.32 -27.75 -4.36
N SER A 192 7.80 -27.68 -3.13
CA SER A 192 7.77 -28.81 -2.18
C SER A 192 6.53 -28.83 -1.28
N ILE A 193 5.72 -27.77 -1.30
CA ILE A 193 4.53 -27.66 -0.44
C ILE A 193 3.44 -28.61 -0.92
N ARG A 194 2.89 -29.37 0.03
CA ARG A 194 1.76 -30.27 -0.24
C ARG A 194 0.45 -29.50 -0.12
N VAL A 195 -0.21 -29.31 -1.25
CA VAL A 195 -1.55 -28.72 -1.32
C VAL A 195 -2.58 -29.83 -1.50
N SER A 196 -3.45 -30.03 -0.52
CA SER A 196 -4.47 -31.09 -0.53
C SER A 196 -5.79 -30.61 -1.14
N ASP A 197 -6.16 -29.35 -0.89
CA ASP A 197 -7.32 -28.68 -1.46
C ASP A 197 -6.95 -27.27 -1.95
N PRO A 198 -6.62 -27.13 -3.24
CA PRO A 198 -6.23 -25.84 -3.78
C PRO A 198 -7.28 -24.73 -3.65
N TYR A 199 -8.56 -25.10 -3.61
CA TYR A 199 -9.66 -24.11 -3.61
C TYR A 199 -9.86 -23.45 -2.23
N SER A 200 -9.51 -24.16 -1.16
CA SER A 200 -9.58 -23.62 0.20
C SER A 200 -8.23 -23.09 0.71
N GLN A 201 -7.11 -23.61 0.17
CA GLN A 201 -5.77 -23.29 0.65
C GLN A 201 -5.06 -22.21 -0.16
N ILE A 202 -5.41 -22.03 -1.45
CA ILE A 202 -4.78 -21.05 -2.34
C ILE A 202 -5.74 -19.90 -2.63
N HIS A 203 -5.32 -18.68 -2.29
CA HIS A 203 -6.11 -17.48 -2.54
C HIS A 203 -5.28 -16.50 -3.36
N ALA A 204 -5.67 -16.30 -4.63
CA ALA A 204 -5.04 -15.30 -5.48
C ALA A 204 -5.69 -13.93 -5.25
N VAL A 205 -4.85 -12.92 -5.04
CA VAL A 205 -5.23 -11.50 -4.99
C VAL A 205 -4.34 -10.75 -5.98
N VAL A 206 -4.95 -10.01 -6.87
CA VAL A 206 -4.24 -9.24 -7.91
C VAL A 206 -4.67 -7.79 -7.82
N SER A 207 -3.70 -6.89 -7.75
CA SER A 207 -3.93 -5.45 -7.66
C SER A 207 -3.19 -4.73 -8.77
N GLN A 208 -3.89 -3.85 -9.49
CA GLN A 208 -3.25 -2.95 -10.43
C GLN A 208 -2.78 -1.69 -9.70
N ASN A 209 -1.47 -1.39 -9.78
CA ASN A 209 -0.85 -0.20 -9.20
C ASN A 209 -1.15 -0.01 -7.70
N ARG A 210 -1.31 -1.11 -6.96
CA ARG A 210 -1.64 -1.12 -5.52
C ARG A 210 -2.92 -0.35 -5.16
N ARG A 211 -3.81 -0.12 -6.11
CA ARG A 211 -5.06 0.60 -5.88
C ARG A 211 -6.13 -0.35 -5.34
N PRO A 212 -6.74 -0.08 -4.17
CA PRO A 212 -7.81 -0.91 -3.60
C PRO A 212 -9.00 -1.06 -4.55
N SER A 213 -9.38 0.04 -5.24
CA SER A 213 -10.47 0.03 -6.22
C SER A 213 -10.18 -0.81 -7.48
N ARG A 214 -8.91 -1.23 -7.66
CA ARG A 214 -8.46 -2.08 -8.76
C ARG A 214 -7.81 -3.37 -8.24
N THR A 215 -8.30 -3.87 -7.13
CA THR A 215 -7.88 -5.13 -6.53
C THR A 215 -8.97 -6.17 -6.70
N VAL A 216 -8.58 -7.34 -7.19
CA VAL A 216 -9.47 -8.48 -7.40
C VAL A 216 -9.00 -9.63 -6.53
N ALA A 217 -9.90 -10.19 -5.75
CA ALA A 217 -9.68 -11.34 -4.88
C ALA A 217 -10.66 -12.48 -5.18
N GLY A 218 -10.40 -13.66 -4.62
CA GLY A 218 -11.27 -14.83 -4.79
C GLY A 218 -11.34 -15.32 -6.23
N ILE A 219 -10.21 -15.25 -6.93
CA ILE A 219 -10.09 -15.63 -8.33
C ILE A 219 -9.87 -17.14 -8.41
N ARG A 220 -10.79 -17.86 -9.07
CA ARG A 220 -10.63 -19.29 -9.28
C ARG A 220 -9.68 -19.55 -10.44
N PRO A 221 -8.80 -20.57 -10.34
CA PRO A 221 -7.93 -20.98 -11.43
C PRO A 221 -8.74 -21.61 -12.56
N ASP A 222 -8.29 -21.42 -13.78
CA ASP A 222 -8.87 -22.06 -14.97
C ASP A 222 -8.34 -23.49 -15.14
N ILE A 223 -7.10 -23.74 -14.74
CA ILE A 223 -6.41 -25.01 -14.90
C ILE A 223 -5.84 -25.45 -13.55
N ASN A 224 -6.16 -26.68 -13.18
CA ASN A 224 -5.59 -27.35 -12.02
C ASN A 224 -4.60 -28.42 -12.50
N LYS A 225 -3.33 -28.26 -12.14
CA LYS A 225 -2.24 -29.19 -12.44
C LYS A 225 -1.91 -30.07 -11.24
N ALA A 226 -1.18 -31.14 -11.46
CA ALA A 226 -0.77 -32.04 -10.38
C ALA A 226 0.04 -31.32 -9.29
N ASN A 227 0.83 -30.29 -9.64
CA ASN A 227 1.69 -29.52 -8.71
C ASN A 227 1.55 -28.00 -8.94
N GLY A 228 0.34 -27.51 -9.22
CA GLY A 228 0.16 -26.07 -9.43
C GLY A 228 -1.19 -25.68 -10.00
N LEU A 229 -1.36 -24.38 -10.21
CA LEU A 229 -2.58 -23.75 -10.72
C LEU A 229 -2.24 -22.76 -11.83
N GLU A 230 -3.17 -22.55 -12.76
CA GLU A 230 -3.05 -21.49 -13.77
C GLU A 230 -4.35 -20.68 -13.90
N TRP A 231 -4.18 -19.41 -14.20
CA TRP A 231 -5.22 -18.44 -14.54
C TRP A 231 -4.84 -17.82 -15.88
N GLN A 232 -5.45 -18.26 -16.98
CA GLN A 232 -5.09 -17.83 -18.33
C GLN A 232 -6.18 -17.02 -19.00
N HIS A 233 -7.44 -17.43 -18.85
CA HIS A 233 -8.61 -16.80 -19.46
C HIS A 233 -9.58 -16.24 -18.43
N CYS A 234 -9.05 -15.73 -17.32
CA CYS A 234 -9.88 -15.20 -16.26
C CYS A 234 -10.30 -13.75 -16.56
N LYS A 235 -11.55 -13.54 -16.93
CA LYS A 235 -12.10 -12.19 -17.21
C LYS A 235 -11.97 -11.22 -16.05
N LYS A 236 -11.89 -11.69 -14.81
CA LYS A 236 -11.65 -10.84 -13.63
C LYS A 236 -10.22 -10.27 -13.59
N LEU A 237 -9.30 -10.84 -14.36
CA LEU A 237 -7.90 -10.40 -14.46
C LEU A 237 -7.67 -9.48 -15.67
N ILE A 238 -8.73 -8.89 -16.22
CA ILE A 238 -8.66 -7.86 -17.25
C ILE A 238 -8.81 -6.51 -16.56
N PHE A 239 -7.79 -5.66 -16.72
CA PHE A 239 -7.72 -4.33 -16.12
C PHE A 239 -7.65 -3.27 -17.22
N PRO A 240 -8.14 -2.05 -16.99
CA PRO A 240 -7.91 -0.95 -17.91
C PRO A 240 -6.42 -0.68 -18.10
N ALA A 241 -6.02 -0.40 -19.35
CA ALA A 241 -4.71 0.10 -19.71
C ALA A 241 -4.64 1.64 -19.59
N GLY A 242 -3.54 2.27 -19.99
CA GLY A 242 -3.38 3.72 -20.04
C GLY A 242 -3.22 4.34 -18.65
N ASN A 243 -2.36 3.77 -17.81
CA ASN A 243 -2.08 4.27 -16.47
C ASN A 243 -0.71 4.96 -16.41
N GLU A 244 -0.24 5.48 -17.51
CA GLU A 244 1.02 6.20 -17.59
C GLU A 244 1.02 7.41 -16.68
N TYR A 245 2.21 7.81 -16.30
CA TYR A 245 2.46 8.91 -15.41
C TYR A 245 2.35 10.23 -16.15
N HIS A 246 1.68 11.17 -15.53
CA HIS A 246 1.71 12.56 -15.94
C HIS A 246 2.81 13.27 -15.16
N LYS A 247 3.75 13.89 -15.86
CA LYS A 247 4.91 14.54 -15.27
C LYS A 247 4.83 16.04 -15.49
N PHE A 248 5.03 16.79 -14.43
CA PHE A 248 5.24 18.23 -14.50
C PHE A 248 6.36 18.65 -13.57
N GLU A 249 6.93 19.81 -13.82
CA GLU A 249 8.07 20.31 -13.06
C GLU A 249 7.82 21.77 -12.66
N ILE A 250 7.99 22.07 -11.39
CA ILE A 250 7.98 23.42 -10.82
C ILE A 250 9.37 23.67 -10.27
N LEU A 251 10.17 24.48 -10.98
CA LEU A 251 11.51 24.85 -10.55
C LEU A 251 11.47 26.04 -9.59
N ASP A 252 10.69 27.05 -9.93
CA ASP A 252 10.40 28.21 -9.08
C ASP A 252 9.05 28.83 -9.46
N VAL A 253 8.60 29.82 -8.67
CA VAL A 253 7.28 30.46 -8.88
C VAL A 253 7.27 31.49 -10.01
N ASN A 254 8.41 31.88 -10.55
CA ASN A 254 8.53 32.92 -11.57
C ASN A 254 8.73 32.34 -12.98
N HIS A 255 9.06 31.05 -13.07
CA HIS A 255 9.34 30.38 -14.34
C HIS A 255 8.49 29.13 -14.47
N SER A 256 7.82 29.00 -15.61
CA SER A 256 7.08 27.77 -15.94
C SER A 256 8.07 26.67 -16.30
N GLY A 257 8.02 25.58 -15.55
CA GLY A 257 8.75 24.35 -15.85
C GLY A 257 8.05 23.47 -16.89
N MET A 258 8.49 22.23 -17.01
CA MET A 258 7.93 21.24 -17.94
C MET A 258 6.44 21.03 -17.63
N ASN A 259 5.60 21.06 -18.66
CA ASN A 259 4.14 20.82 -18.60
C ASN A 259 3.37 21.80 -17.68
N VAL A 260 3.96 22.94 -17.33
CA VAL A 260 3.30 24.01 -16.61
C VAL A 260 3.00 25.15 -17.57
N ASP A 261 1.72 25.52 -17.72
CA ASP A 261 1.29 26.65 -18.55
C ASP A 261 1.65 27.98 -17.87
N HIS A 262 1.19 28.18 -16.64
CA HIS A 262 1.52 29.36 -15.88
C HIS A 262 1.40 29.16 -14.37
N MET A 263 2.07 30.04 -13.63
CA MET A 263 2.00 30.17 -12.17
C MET A 263 1.25 31.47 -11.81
N ARG A 264 0.32 31.41 -10.85
CA ARG A 264 -0.38 32.58 -10.32
C ARG A 264 -0.45 32.54 -8.80
N TRP A 265 -0.27 33.71 -8.21
CA TRP A 265 -0.50 33.89 -6.78
C TRP A 265 -2.00 34.07 -6.51
N PHE A 266 -2.55 33.21 -5.65
CA PHE A 266 -3.86 33.39 -5.01
C PHE A 266 -3.65 33.18 -3.52
N GLU A 267 -3.73 34.26 -2.77
CA GLU A 267 -3.46 34.23 -1.33
C GLU A 267 -4.17 33.07 -0.62
N PRO A 268 -3.47 32.21 0.14
CA PRO A 268 -2.04 32.34 0.51
C PRO A 268 -1.06 31.47 -0.32
N TYR A 269 -1.45 30.98 -1.50
CA TYR A 269 -0.67 30.00 -2.26
C TYR A 269 -0.41 30.40 -3.71
N TYR A 270 0.69 29.93 -4.26
CA TYR A 270 0.90 29.87 -5.70
C TYR A 270 0.15 28.67 -6.30
N HIS A 271 -0.53 28.89 -7.39
CA HIS A 271 -1.25 27.89 -8.15
C HIS A 271 -0.56 27.67 -9.48
N ALA A 272 -0.22 26.42 -9.79
CA ALA A 272 0.26 26.01 -11.09
C ALA A 272 -0.91 25.52 -11.94
N THR A 273 -1.06 26.08 -13.13
CA THR A 273 -1.95 25.55 -14.17
C THR A 273 -1.11 24.68 -15.09
N LEU A 274 -1.50 23.43 -15.27
CA LEU A 274 -0.81 22.50 -16.14
C LEU A 274 -1.35 22.58 -17.56
N TRP A 275 -0.51 22.29 -18.56
CA TRP A 275 -1.00 22.02 -19.91
C TRP A 275 -1.89 20.79 -19.91
N MET A 276 -2.84 20.76 -20.86
CA MET A 276 -3.67 19.57 -21.07
C MET A 276 -2.77 18.44 -21.59
N ASP A 277 -2.83 17.29 -20.90
CA ASP A 277 -2.11 16.11 -21.35
C ASP A 277 -2.74 15.56 -22.64
N GLU A 278 -1.87 15.20 -23.58
CA GLU A 278 -2.22 14.48 -24.79
C GLU A 278 -1.67 13.06 -24.73
N ILE A 279 -2.34 12.11 -25.38
CA ILE A 279 -1.85 10.75 -25.52
C ILE A 279 -0.53 10.82 -26.30
N PRO A 280 0.59 10.34 -25.75
CA PRO A 280 1.86 10.41 -26.45
C PRO A 280 1.81 9.59 -27.74
N HIS A 281 2.18 10.23 -28.86
CA HIS A 281 2.23 9.59 -30.18
C HIS A 281 3.52 8.81 -30.43
N SER A 282 4.45 8.86 -29.50
CA SER A 282 5.74 8.15 -29.59
C SER A 282 6.02 7.46 -28.25
N TYR A 283 6.74 6.34 -28.34
CA TYR A 283 7.21 5.64 -27.15
C TYR A 283 8.21 6.52 -26.39
N LEU A 284 7.87 6.85 -25.16
CA LEU A 284 8.75 7.57 -24.24
C LEU A 284 9.39 6.57 -23.27
N THR A 285 10.71 6.67 -23.11
CA THR A 285 11.48 5.87 -22.14
C THR A 285 11.49 6.51 -20.76
N ASP A 286 10.36 7.03 -20.30
CA ASP A 286 10.22 7.52 -18.94
C ASP A 286 10.04 6.36 -17.96
N GLU A 287 10.61 6.54 -16.78
CA GLU A 287 10.53 5.52 -15.73
C GLU A 287 9.08 5.40 -15.23
N ASP A 288 8.47 4.24 -15.45
CA ASP A 288 7.16 3.94 -14.94
C ASP A 288 7.20 3.80 -13.40
N ARG A 289 6.37 4.58 -12.71
CA ARG A 289 6.22 4.58 -11.26
C ARG A 289 5.04 3.74 -10.78
N ASN A 290 4.48 2.92 -11.65
CA ASN A 290 3.35 2.01 -11.36
C ASN A 290 2.16 2.74 -10.72
N GLY A 291 1.84 3.94 -11.20
CA GLY A 291 0.73 4.75 -10.72
C GLY A 291 0.90 5.29 -9.29
N ALA A 292 2.10 5.28 -8.73
CA ALA A 292 2.39 5.91 -7.44
C ALA A 292 2.81 7.37 -7.61
N PHE A 293 2.35 8.27 -6.73
CA PHE A 293 2.82 9.65 -6.68
C PHE A 293 4.28 9.68 -6.22
N TYR A 294 5.13 10.39 -6.94
CA TYR A 294 6.55 10.53 -6.60
C TYR A 294 6.98 12.00 -6.73
N PRO A 295 7.03 12.76 -5.64
CA PRO A 295 7.65 14.07 -5.63
C PRO A 295 9.18 13.91 -5.65
N ARG A 296 9.84 14.67 -6.51
CA ARG A 296 11.29 14.80 -6.52
C ARG A 296 11.62 16.28 -6.34
N THR A 297 12.38 16.62 -5.31
CA THR A 297 12.93 17.94 -5.13
C THR A 297 14.32 18.01 -5.75
N ALA A 298 14.64 19.12 -6.43
CA ALA A 298 15.95 19.37 -6.99
C ALA A 298 16.91 20.00 -5.96
N ASP A 299 16.41 20.47 -4.84
CA ASP A 299 17.21 20.98 -3.74
C ASP A 299 18.02 19.81 -3.16
N GLN A 300 19.25 19.71 -3.65
CA GLN A 300 20.27 18.97 -2.93
C GLN A 300 20.49 19.70 -1.62
N GLU A 301 20.48 18.94 -0.54
CA GLU A 301 20.98 19.35 0.75
C GLU A 301 22.27 20.16 0.54
N SER A 302 22.15 21.48 0.58
CA SER A 302 23.32 22.32 0.74
C SER A 302 23.74 22.16 2.20
N ASN A 303 24.85 21.47 2.41
CA ASN A 303 25.58 21.25 3.66
C ASN A 303 25.54 22.42 4.65
#